data_044220c6e73fdedfbaf78933df098078
#
_entry.id   044220c6e73fdedfbaf78933df098078
#
_cell.length_a   1.000
_cell.length_b   1.000
_cell.length_c   1.000
_cell.angle_alpha   90.00
_cell.angle_beta   90.00
_cell.angle_gamma   90.00
#
_symmetry.space_group_name_H-M   'P 1'
#
loop_
_entity.id
_entity.type
_entity.pdbx_description
1 polymer ?
#
loop_
_entity_poly.entity_id
_entity_poly.type
_entity_poly.pdbx_seq_one_letter_code
_entity_poly.pdbx_strand_id
1 'polypeptide(L)'
;MSALKYFGIPIISVGLANPKDDGTYEILVKLDPEKNLYKKLVLKDNVIVGMTLVNDIERAGTIFYLMKNCINVKKFKQELISENFGLATLPSRLRKKMNLGN
;
A
#
# COMPACT_ATOMS: atom_id res chain seq x y z
N MET A 1 -1.90 -6.94 11.61
CA MET A 1 -2.55 -6.95 10.29
C MET A 1 -3.92 -7.60 10.41
N SER A 2 -4.93 -6.95 9.89
CA SER A 2 -6.29 -7.49 9.85
C SER A 2 -6.65 -7.85 8.43
N ALA A 3 -7.19 -9.07 8.23
CA ALA A 3 -7.63 -9.52 6.93
C ALA A 3 -9.04 -10.09 7.08
N LEU A 4 -9.96 -9.59 6.27
CA LEU A 4 -11.36 -9.97 6.27
C LEU A 4 -11.80 -10.32 4.86
N LYS A 5 -12.86 -11.12 4.75
CA LYS A 5 -13.54 -11.36 3.48
C LYS A 5 -14.97 -10.88 3.60
N TYR A 6 -15.39 -10.07 2.63
CA TYR A 6 -16.75 -9.58 2.54
C TYR A 6 -17.31 -9.98 1.19
N PHE A 7 -18.35 -10.84 1.21
CA PHE A 7 -18.91 -11.46 -0.01
C PHE A 7 -17.82 -12.14 -0.86
N GLY A 8 -16.86 -12.78 -0.19
CA GLY A 8 -15.77 -13.46 -0.89
C GLY A 8 -14.63 -12.55 -1.35
N ILE A 9 -14.73 -11.24 -1.12
CA ILE A 9 -13.69 -10.29 -1.50
C ILE A 9 -12.75 -10.06 -0.32
N PRO A 10 -11.44 -10.29 -0.48
CA PRO A 10 -10.50 -10.10 0.62
C PRO A 10 -10.26 -8.62 0.91
N ILE A 11 -10.24 -8.26 2.18
CA ILE A 11 -9.97 -6.91 2.64
C ILE A 11 -8.85 -6.97 3.67
N ILE A 12 -7.81 -6.17 3.46
CA ILE A 12 -6.68 -6.05 4.38
C ILE A 12 -6.56 -4.61 4.83
N SER A 13 -6.50 -4.38 6.14
CA SER A 13 -6.33 -3.05 6.70
C SER A 13 -5.29 -3.10 7.80
N VAL A 14 -4.32 -2.18 7.75
CA VAL A 14 -3.21 -2.11 8.71
C VAL A 14 -2.93 -0.65 9.02
N GLY A 15 -2.65 -0.37 10.28
CA GLY A 15 -2.23 0.96 10.70
C GLY A 15 -3.37 1.96 10.73
N LEU A 16 -3.06 3.22 10.44
CA LEU A 16 -4.00 4.33 10.55
C LEU A 16 -4.91 4.37 9.33
N ALA A 17 -6.18 4.00 9.52
CA ALA A 17 -7.15 3.94 8.42
C ALA A 17 -7.82 5.29 8.14
N ASN A 18 -8.15 6.03 9.19
CA ASN A 18 -8.89 7.29 9.07
C ASN A 18 -8.14 8.40 9.82
N PRO A 19 -7.17 9.05 9.16
CA PRO A 19 -6.43 10.13 9.80
C PRO A 19 -7.29 11.36 10.00
N LYS A 20 -6.90 12.20 10.96
CA LYS A 20 -7.53 13.50 11.12
C LYS A 20 -7.20 14.38 9.93
N ASP A 21 -8.18 15.17 9.50
CA ASP A 21 -8.00 16.07 8.37
C ASP A 21 -7.38 17.39 8.85
N ASP A 22 -6.13 17.32 9.26
CA ASP A 22 -5.40 18.47 9.79
C ASP A 22 -4.20 18.88 8.93
N GLY A 23 -4.10 18.28 7.74
CA GLY A 23 -2.99 18.57 6.82
C GLY A 23 -1.72 17.79 7.11
N THR A 24 -1.70 16.98 8.17
CA THR A 24 -0.53 16.19 8.53
C THR A 24 -0.31 15.00 7.60
N TYR A 25 -1.41 14.45 7.08
CA TYR A 25 -1.37 13.20 6.33
C TYR A 25 -1.73 13.41 4.87
N GLU A 26 -1.11 12.62 4.01
CA GLU A 26 -1.46 12.54 2.60
C GLU A 26 -2.19 11.24 2.36
N ILE A 27 -3.27 11.28 1.58
CA ILE A 27 -4.07 10.09 1.30
C ILE A 27 -4.03 9.83 -0.20
N LEU A 28 -3.61 8.61 -0.57
CA LEU A 28 -3.61 8.15 -1.95
C LEU A 28 -4.71 7.11 -2.10
N VAL A 29 -5.56 7.27 -3.11
CA VAL A 29 -6.69 6.36 -3.34
C VAL A 29 -6.71 5.91 -4.79
N LYS A 30 -6.93 4.62 -4.99
CA LYS A 30 -7.17 4.02 -6.30
C LYS A 30 -8.45 3.19 -6.22
N LEU A 31 -9.39 3.46 -7.10
CA LEU A 31 -10.63 2.71 -7.18
C LEU A 31 -10.79 2.18 -8.60
N ASP A 32 -11.02 0.87 -8.71
CA ASP A 32 -11.32 0.24 -10.00
C ASP A 32 -12.58 -0.61 -9.82
N PRO A 33 -13.77 -0.04 -10.11
CA PRO A 33 -15.04 -0.75 -9.90
C PRO A 33 -15.18 -2.02 -10.74
N GLU A 34 -14.61 -2.05 -11.93
CA GLU A 34 -14.70 -3.22 -12.79
C GLU A 34 -14.02 -4.44 -12.21
N LYS A 35 -12.93 -4.21 -11.46
CA LYS A 35 -12.18 -5.27 -10.81
C LYS A 35 -12.54 -5.42 -9.33
N ASN A 36 -13.50 -4.64 -8.84
CA ASN A 36 -13.84 -4.58 -7.42
C ASN A 36 -12.61 -4.30 -6.56
N LEU A 37 -11.76 -3.41 -7.04
CA LEU A 37 -10.47 -3.12 -6.41
C LEU A 37 -10.49 -1.74 -5.77
N TYR A 38 -10.01 -1.66 -4.54
CA TYR A 38 -9.85 -0.40 -3.83
C TYR A 38 -8.52 -0.42 -3.08
N LYS A 39 -7.80 0.67 -3.18
CA LYS A 39 -6.54 0.83 -2.48
C LYS A 39 -6.50 2.22 -1.85
N LYS A 40 -6.24 2.27 -0.57
CA LYS A 40 -6.07 3.53 0.16
C LYS A 40 -4.78 3.46 0.96
N LEU A 41 -3.91 4.43 0.75
CA LEU A 41 -2.66 4.53 1.50
C LEU A 41 -2.65 5.87 2.22
N VAL A 42 -2.30 5.86 3.49
CA VAL A 42 -2.14 7.05 4.30
C VAL A 42 -0.66 7.26 4.57
N LEU A 43 -0.16 8.44 4.22
CA LEU A 43 1.26 8.77 4.34
C LEU A 43 1.47 9.93 5.28
N LYS A 44 2.59 9.89 6.00
CA LYS A 44 3.07 11.01 6.80
C LYS A 44 4.55 11.18 6.48
N ASP A 45 4.94 12.37 6.01
CA ASP A 45 6.32 12.66 5.61
C ASP A 45 6.86 11.61 4.62
N ASN A 46 6.03 11.24 3.65
CA ASN A 46 6.37 10.27 2.59
C ASN A 46 6.63 8.85 3.10
N VAL A 47 6.12 8.51 4.29
CA VAL A 47 6.19 7.16 4.83
C VAL A 47 4.77 6.65 5.00
N ILE A 48 4.51 5.43 4.57
CA ILE A 48 3.18 4.82 4.70
C ILE A 48 2.93 4.52 6.18
N VAL A 49 1.85 5.09 6.73
CA VAL A 49 1.45 4.86 8.12
C VAL A 49 0.13 4.10 8.22
N GLY A 50 -0.55 3.89 7.11
CA GLY A 50 -1.76 3.10 7.08
C GLY A 50 -2.05 2.62 5.68
N MET A 51 -2.71 1.47 5.57
CA MET A 51 -3.13 0.94 4.27
C MET A 51 -4.44 0.20 4.39
N THR A 52 -5.26 0.29 3.36
CA THR A 52 -6.48 -0.50 3.21
C THR A 52 -6.50 -0.99 1.77
N LEU A 53 -6.51 -2.31 1.60
CA LEU A 53 -6.56 -2.94 0.28
C LEU A 53 -7.77 -3.84 0.19
N VAL A 54 -8.55 -3.67 -0.86
CA VAL A 54 -9.71 -4.50 -1.17
C VAL A 54 -9.41 -5.22 -2.47
N ASN A 55 -9.45 -6.55 -2.44
CA ASN A 55 -9.24 -7.41 -3.60
C ASN A 55 -7.85 -7.24 -4.24
N ASP A 56 -6.84 -6.94 -3.42
CA ASP A 56 -5.46 -6.74 -3.90
C ASP A 56 -4.47 -7.31 -2.88
N ILE A 57 -4.63 -8.58 -2.54
CA ILE A 57 -3.78 -9.24 -1.54
C ILE A 57 -2.34 -9.37 -2.02
N GLU A 58 -2.15 -9.55 -3.33
CA GLU A 58 -0.82 -9.79 -3.88
C GLU A 58 0.17 -8.67 -3.56
N ARG A 59 -0.32 -7.44 -3.48
CA ARG A 59 0.54 -6.28 -3.21
C ARG A 59 0.63 -5.93 -1.74
N ALA A 60 -0.20 -6.56 -0.91
CA ALA A 60 -0.27 -6.22 0.51
C ALA A 60 1.06 -6.45 1.23
N GLY A 61 1.73 -7.56 0.93
CA GLY A 61 3.01 -7.87 1.55
C GLY A 61 4.08 -6.83 1.25
N THR A 62 4.16 -6.38 0.01
CA THR A 62 5.13 -5.36 -0.40
C THR A 62 4.84 -4.03 0.29
N ILE A 63 3.59 -3.61 0.30
CA ILE A 63 3.20 -2.34 0.94
C ILE A 63 3.41 -2.42 2.45
N PHE A 64 3.08 -3.56 3.06
CA PHE A 64 3.30 -3.75 4.49
C PHE A 64 4.78 -3.66 4.85
N TYR A 65 5.65 -4.22 4.02
CA TYR A 65 7.09 -4.13 4.22
C TYR A 65 7.55 -2.65 4.21
N LEU A 66 7.08 -1.89 3.23
CA LEU A 66 7.43 -0.47 3.13
C LEU A 66 6.98 0.29 4.38
N MET A 67 5.78 -0.02 4.86
CA MET A 67 5.23 0.63 6.05
C MET A 67 6.01 0.24 7.30
N LYS A 68 6.24 -1.05 7.50
CA LYS A 68 6.90 -1.57 8.70
C LYS A 68 8.32 -1.03 8.85
N ASN A 69 9.02 -0.85 7.74
CA ASN A 69 10.41 -0.42 7.75
C ASN A 69 10.56 1.09 7.54
N CYS A 70 9.45 1.83 7.59
CA CYS A 70 9.44 3.29 7.47
C CYS A 70 10.21 3.78 6.24
N ILE A 71 10.01 3.09 5.10
CA ILE A 71 10.69 3.44 3.85
C ILE A 71 10.09 4.70 3.27
N ASN A 72 10.93 5.69 2.93
CA ASN A 72 10.48 6.90 2.26
C ASN A 72 10.10 6.56 0.81
N VAL A 73 8.83 6.82 0.45
CA VAL A 73 8.29 6.41 -0.85
C VAL A 73 8.14 7.58 -1.82
N LYS A 74 8.72 8.74 -1.50
CA LYS A 74 8.55 9.94 -2.32
C LYS A 74 8.86 9.72 -3.80
N LYS A 75 9.92 8.97 -4.11
CA LYS A 75 10.37 8.78 -5.49
C LYS A 75 9.45 7.90 -6.32
N PHE A 76 8.66 7.04 -5.67
CA PHE A 76 7.77 6.14 -6.40
C PHE A 76 6.33 6.17 -5.85
N LYS A 77 5.94 7.31 -5.29
CA LYS A 77 4.62 7.48 -4.68
C LYS A 77 3.48 7.20 -5.65
N GLN A 78 3.57 7.73 -6.87
CA GLN A 78 2.52 7.54 -7.87
C GLN A 78 2.40 6.07 -8.30
N GLU A 79 3.49 5.34 -8.28
CA GLU A 79 3.48 3.93 -8.65
C GLU A 79 2.78 3.07 -7.61
N LEU A 80 2.76 3.52 -6.34
CA LEU A 80 2.11 2.76 -5.28
C LEU A 80 0.63 2.50 -5.54
N ILE A 81 -0.04 3.43 -6.21
CA ILE A 81 -1.46 3.30 -6.51
C ILE A 81 -1.73 2.88 -7.95
N SER A 82 -0.68 2.66 -8.74
CA SER A 82 -0.86 2.25 -10.12
C SER A 82 -1.17 0.75 -10.20
N GLU A 83 -1.82 0.34 -11.29
CA GLU A 83 -2.11 -1.07 -11.52
C GLU A 83 -0.85 -1.90 -11.74
N ASN A 84 0.22 -1.24 -12.17
CA ASN A 84 1.47 -1.90 -12.48
C ASN A 84 2.43 -1.98 -11.29
N PHE A 85 2.00 -1.52 -10.12
CA PHE A 85 2.86 -1.58 -8.95
C PHE A 85 3.17 -3.02 -8.56
N GLY A 86 4.43 -3.29 -8.30
CA GLY A 86 4.90 -4.59 -7.86
C GLY A 86 6.38 -4.52 -7.56
N LEU A 87 7.01 -5.67 -7.30
CA LEU A 87 8.43 -5.71 -6.99
C LEU A 87 9.28 -5.10 -8.11
N ALA A 88 8.86 -5.28 -9.36
CA ALA A 88 9.63 -4.78 -10.49
C ALA A 88 9.69 -3.25 -10.56
N THR A 89 8.73 -2.56 -9.93
CA THR A 89 8.71 -1.09 -9.94
C THR A 89 9.52 -0.49 -8.80
N LEU A 90 9.95 -1.31 -7.84
CA LEU A 90 10.77 -0.84 -6.73
C LEU A 90 12.23 -0.69 -7.18
N PRO A 91 12.98 0.26 -6.57
CA PRO A 91 14.41 0.33 -6.81
C PRO A 91 15.11 -0.99 -6.50
N SER A 92 16.13 -1.33 -7.29
CA SER A 92 16.86 -2.58 -7.12
C SER A 92 17.36 -2.79 -5.69
N ARG A 93 17.79 -1.71 -5.05
CA ARG A 93 18.26 -1.76 -3.67
C ARG A 93 17.21 -2.28 -2.72
N LEU A 94 15.96 -1.84 -2.88
CA LEU A 94 14.86 -2.30 -2.03
C LEU A 94 14.48 -3.73 -2.34
N ARG A 95 14.50 -4.12 -3.61
CA ARG A 95 14.19 -5.51 -3.98
C ARG A 95 15.17 -6.50 -3.35
N LYS A 96 16.46 -6.16 -3.37
CA LYS A 96 17.48 -7.00 -2.74
C LYS A 96 17.30 -7.06 -1.25
N LYS A 97 16.99 -5.92 -0.63
CA LYS A 97 16.83 -5.83 0.82
C LYS A 97 15.64 -6.65 1.29
N MET A 98 14.59 -6.71 0.51
CA MET A 98 13.41 -7.50 0.82
C MET A 98 13.64 -8.99 0.61
N ASN A 99 14.72 -9.35 -0.06
CA ASN A 99 15.09 -10.73 -0.35
C ASN A 99 13.97 -11.52 -1.05
N LEU A 100 13.26 -10.83 -1.93
CA LEU A 100 12.20 -11.45 -2.71
C LEU A 100 12.68 -11.68 -4.13
N GLY A 101 12.47 -12.86 -4.66
CA GLY A 101 12.87 -13.18 -6.02
C GLY A 101 14.29 -13.72 -6.14
N ASN A 102 14.87 -14.12 -5.05
CA ASN A 102 16.15 -14.82 -5.10
C ASN A 102 15.91 -16.28 -5.41
#